data_69379390d3eed95aabb2551003678e27
#
_entry.id   69379390d3eed95aabb2551003678e27
#
_cell.length_a   1.000
_cell.length_b   1.000
_cell.length_c   1.000
_cell.angle_alpha   90.00
_cell.angle_beta   90.00
_cell.angle_gamma   90.00
#
_symmetry.space_group_name_H-M   'P 1'
#
loop_
_entity.id
_entity.type
_entity.pdbx_description
1 polymer ?
#
loop_
_entity_poly.entity_id
_entity_poly.type
_entity_poly.pdbx_seq_one_letter_code
_entity_poly.pdbx_strand_id
1 'polypeptide(L)'
;MLLEKIYYKIFNKKNKNQYKDKIKLNLYKKTYEKEILKIFKTISEKKELNFLHSGTSGDLIYSFSLIKKLSKSHKCNFYVGVNKKFTYEYYKHTGDGYLISERMFKLLLPLLKKQSFFNIVKKHEDENIDINLDLFRELPWNNTFNSPRWYFHITGEQTDLSEPYLEVENHPNIKNRIVIQRSFRHRNIFINYKFLKNYENSLFVGVKEEYDDLKKELPNLEFYNPKDFLEIAQIIKSSKIFIGNQSVCYPIAEALKTVRILEASPDYPVVQPIGKNGYDFYFQPHFEKLFKDIYEK
;
A
#
# COMPACT_ATOMS: atom_id res chain seq x y z
N MET A 1 -29.67 -0.22 -23.01
CA MET A 1 -28.94 -0.42 -21.73
C MET A 1 -29.82 -0.50 -20.49
N LEU A 2 -30.67 0.52 -20.18
CA LEU A 2 -31.49 0.47 -18.95
C LEU A 2 -32.56 -0.64 -19.01
N LEU A 3 -33.32 -0.74 -20.12
CA LEU A 3 -34.34 -1.75 -20.33
C LEU A 3 -33.77 -3.19 -20.34
N GLU A 4 -32.61 -3.40 -20.98
CA GLU A 4 -31.92 -4.68 -20.94
C GLU A 4 -31.47 -5.06 -19.51
N LYS A 5 -30.96 -4.10 -18.75
CA LYS A 5 -30.59 -4.31 -17.36
C LYS A 5 -31.78 -4.75 -16.50
N ILE A 6 -32.96 -4.14 -16.74
CA ILE A 6 -34.20 -4.48 -16.07
C ILE A 6 -34.66 -5.89 -16.50
N TYR A 7 -34.65 -6.19 -17.81
CA TYR A 7 -35.00 -7.50 -18.33
C TYR A 7 -34.18 -8.62 -17.68
N TYR A 8 -32.83 -8.52 -17.68
CA TYR A 8 -31.98 -9.55 -17.07
C TYR A 8 -32.10 -9.59 -15.54
N LYS A 9 -32.47 -8.49 -14.89
CA LYS A 9 -32.66 -8.46 -13.43
C LYS A 9 -33.95 -9.19 -13.02
N ILE A 10 -35.03 -9.05 -13.79
CA ILE A 10 -36.38 -9.53 -13.45
C ILE A 10 -36.68 -10.87 -14.12
N PHE A 11 -36.48 -10.98 -15.42
CA PHE A 11 -36.96 -12.07 -16.24
C PHE A 11 -35.92 -13.13 -16.60
N ASN A 12 -34.63 -12.78 -16.54
CA ASN A 12 -33.58 -13.71 -16.95
C ASN A 12 -32.42 -13.73 -15.93
N LYS A 13 -32.73 -14.10 -14.69
CA LYS A 13 -31.73 -14.16 -13.60
C LYS A 13 -30.57 -15.12 -13.90
N LYS A 14 -30.82 -16.22 -14.63
CA LYS A 14 -29.81 -17.21 -14.99
C LYS A 14 -28.71 -16.61 -15.86
N ASN A 15 -29.02 -15.73 -16.78
CA ASN A 15 -28.07 -15.11 -17.71
C ASN A 15 -27.59 -13.72 -17.23
N LYS A 16 -28.01 -13.29 -16.03
CA LYS A 16 -27.63 -11.98 -15.48
C LYS A 16 -26.09 -11.79 -15.38
N ASN A 17 -25.36 -12.81 -15.00
CA ASN A 17 -23.90 -12.75 -14.89
C ASN A 17 -23.26 -12.65 -16.26
N GLN A 18 -23.69 -13.43 -17.25
CA GLN A 18 -23.21 -13.33 -18.64
C GLN A 18 -23.44 -11.93 -19.23
N TYR A 19 -24.59 -11.31 -18.95
CA TYR A 19 -24.87 -9.94 -19.36
C TYR A 19 -23.91 -8.93 -18.71
N LYS A 20 -23.64 -9.08 -17.39
CA LYS A 20 -22.67 -8.24 -16.69
C LYS A 20 -21.26 -8.40 -17.26
N ASP A 21 -20.85 -9.62 -17.56
CA ASP A 21 -19.54 -9.92 -18.12
C ASP A 21 -19.39 -9.33 -19.53
N LYS A 22 -20.45 -9.39 -20.35
CA LYS A 22 -20.49 -8.72 -21.67
C LYS A 22 -20.30 -7.19 -21.54
N ILE A 23 -20.96 -6.55 -20.55
CA ILE A 23 -20.79 -5.12 -20.31
C ILE A 23 -19.34 -4.81 -19.88
N LYS A 24 -18.78 -5.59 -18.95
CA LYS A 24 -17.39 -5.41 -18.49
C LYS A 24 -16.41 -5.59 -19.65
N LEU A 25 -16.59 -6.63 -20.47
CA LEU A 25 -15.74 -6.89 -21.64
C LEU A 25 -15.80 -5.74 -22.65
N ASN A 26 -17.00 -5.25 -22.96
CA ASN A 26 -17.16 -4.13 -23.90
C ASN A 26 -16.51 -2.85 -23.35
N LEU A 27 -16.66 -2.57 -22.05
CA LEU A 27 -16.03 -1.43 -21.39
C LEU A 27 -14.50 -1.58 -21.39
N TYR A 28 -13.99 -2.76 -21.07
CA TYR A 28 -12.56 -3.06 -21.13
C TYR A 28 -12.00 -2.78 -22.53
N LYS A 29 -12.53 -3.42 -23.57
CA LYS A 29 -12.07 -3.25 -24.95
C LYS A 29 -12.14 -1.80 -25.43
N LYS A 30 -13.21 -1.11 -25.08
CA LYS A 30 -13.44 0.27 -25.56
C LYS A 30 -12.53 1.30 -24.89
N THR A 31 -12.20 1.10 -23.62
CA THR A 31 -11.57 2.12 -22.77
C THR A 31 -10.17 1.70 -22.32
N TYR A 32 -10.06 0.53 -21.67
CA TYR A 32 -8.82 0.15 -20.97
C TYR A 32 -7.80 -0.57 -21.82
N GLU A 33 -8.24 -1.43 -22.74
CA GLU A 33 -7.32 -2.22 -23.58
C GLU A 33 -6.41 -1.32 -24.41
N LYS A 34 -6.94 -0.26 -24.98
CA LYS A 34 -6.17 0.72 -25.75
C LYS A 34 -5.13 1.45 -24.90
N GLU A 35 -5.50 1.83 -23.68
CA GLU A 35 -4.60 2.53 -22.77
C GLU A 35 -3.47 1.61 -22.29
N ILE A 36 -3.79 0.36 -21.97
CA ILE A 36 -2.79 -0.65 -21.59
C ILE A 36 -1.82 -0.94 -22.75
N LEU A 37 -2.33 -1.10 -23.97
CA LEU A 37 -1.47 -1.30 -25.16
C LEU A 37 -0.58 -0.09 -25.43
N LYS A 38 -1.09 1.13 -25.22
CA LYS A 38 -0.28 2.35 -25.31
C LYS A 38 0.82 2.37 -24.26
N ILE A 39 0.53 1.97 -23.01
CA ILE A 39 1.54 1.85 -21.95
C ILE A 39 2.64 0.86 -22.35
N PHE A 40 2.30 -0.32 -22.85
CA PHE A 40 3.26 -1.33 -23.31
C PHE A 40 4.17 -0.76 -24.41
N LYS A 41 3.58 -0.11 -25.41
CA LYS A 41 4.34 0.54 -26.49
C LYS A 41 5.26 1.63 -25.94
N THR A 42 4.76 2.47 -25.03
CA THR A 42 5.54 3.56 -24.41
C THR A 42 6.77 3.02 -23.67
N ILE A 43 6.61 1.96 -22.88
CA ILE A 43 7.72 1.31 -22.17
C ILE A 43 8.77 0.76 -23.17
N SER A 44 8.33 0.18 -24.30
CA SER A 44 9.27 -0.39 -25.29
C SER A 44 10.02 0.67 -26.10
N GLU A 45 9.46 1.87 -26.30
CA GLU A 45 10.01 2.87 -27.21
C GLU A 45 10.76 4.01 -26.52
N LYS A 46 10.36 4.40 -25.30
CA LYS A 46 10.97 5.52 -24.58
C LYS A 46 12.14 5.10 -23.72
N LYS A 47 13.11 6.00 -23.52
CA LYS A 47 14.22 5.86 -22.56
C LYS A 47 13.99 6.60 -21.25
N GLU A 48 13.04 7.48 -21.23
CA GLU A 48 12.61 8.25 -20.06
C GLU A 48 11.10 8.12 -19.90
N LEU A 49 10.65 7.80 -18.68
CA LEU A 49 9.27 7.50 -18.36
C LEU A 49 8.78 8.41 -17.23
N ASN A 50 7.66 9.08 -17.47
CA ASN A 50 6.96 9.93 -16.52
C ASN A 50 5.78 9.18 -15.90
N PHE A 51 5.89 8.84 -14.60
CA PHE A 51 4.85 8.16 -13.84
C PHE A 51 4.02 9.14 -13.03
N LEU A 52 2.72 8.97 -13.03
CA LEU A 52 1.80 9.66 -12.11
C LEU A 52 1.19 8.68 -11.11
N HIS A 53 1.14 9.07 -9.83
CA HIS A 53 0.40 8.37 -8.80
C HIS A 53 -0.26 9.36 -7.84
N SER A 54 -1.57 9.26 -7.63
CA SER A 54 -2.31 10.18 -6.74
C SER A 54 -2.57 9.64 -5.33
N GLY A 55 -2.08 8.47 -5.01
CA GLY A 55 -2.21 7.89 -3.66
C GLY A 55 -3.20 6.72 -3.61
N THR A 56 -3.49 6.10 -2.47
CA THR A 56 -3.05 6.53 -1.12
C THR A 56 -1.54 6.37 -0.92
N SER A 57 -1.01 6.87 0.24
CA SER A 57 0.43 6.77 0.53
C SER A 57 0.95 5.33 0.49
N GLY A 58 0.17 4.36 0.96
CA GLY A 58 0.53 2.94 0.92
C GLY A 58 0.59 2.38 -0.49
N ASP A 59 -0.39 2.71 -1.33
CA ASP A 59 -0.45 2.26 -2.73
C ASP A 59 0.73 2.82 -3.53
N LEU A 60 1.10 4.08 -3.25
CA LEU A 60 2.25 4.73 -3.86
C LEU A 60 3.53 3.93 -3.58
N ILE A 61 3.77 3.47 -2.34
CA ILE A 61 4.92 2.65 -1.98
C ILE A 61 4.89 1.30 -2.70
N TYR A 62 3.74 0.67 -2.84
CA TYR A 62 3.62 -0.59 -3.57
C TYR A 62 4.00 -0.48 -5.06
N SER A 63 3.87 0.69 -5.67
CA SER A 63 4.30 0.92 -7.06
C SER A 63 5.82 0.89 -7.25
N PHE A 64 6.60 1.07 -6.18
CA PHE A 64 8.06 1.18 -6.28
C PHE A 64 8.74 -0.09 -6.79
N SER A 65 8.16 -1.26 -6.52
CA SER A 65 8.69 -2.52 -7.04
C SER A 65 8.78 -2.51 -8.57
N LEU A 66 7.74 -2.02 -9.24
CA LEU A 66 7.69 -1.86 -10.68
C LEU A 66 8.69 -0.80 -11.16
N ILE A 67 8.67 0.39 -10.55
CA ILE A 67 9.51 1.52 -11.00
C ILE A 67 10.99 1.19 -10.82
N LYS A 68 11.36 0.55 -9.71
CA LYS A 68 12.72 0.06 -9.46
C LYS A 68 13.18 -0.94 -10.53
N LYS A 69 12.30 -1.80 -11.02
CA LYS A 69 12.62 -2.68 -12.15
C LYS A 69 12.87 -1.88 -13.43
N LEU A 70 11.96 -0.97 -13.77
CA LEU A 70 12.05 -0.17 -14.99
C LEU A 70 13.25 0.78 -14.98
N SER A 71 13.69 1.26 -13.81
CA SER A 71 14.84 2.15 -13.68
C SER A 71 16.17 1.50 -14.11
N LYS A 72 16.23 0.17 -14.24
CA LYS A 72 17.42 -0.54 -14.76
C LYS A 72 17.67 -0.23 -16.25
N SER A 73 16.66 0.21 -16.98
CA SER A 73 16.72 0.48 -18.42
C SER A 73 16.15 1.83 -18.84
N HIS A 74 15.50 2.54 -17.91
CA HIS A 74 14.83 3.82 -18.18
C HIS A 74 15.18 4.85 -17.10
N LYS A 75 15.18 6.13 -17.46
CA LYS A 75 15.11 7.21 -16.48
C LYS A 75 13.66 7.33 -16.01
N CYS A 76 13.43 7.17 -14.72
CA CYS A 76 12.09 7.16 -14.14
C CYS A 76 11.82 8.45 -13.37
N ASN A 77 10.88 9.27 -13.84
CA ASN A 77 10.40 10.47 -13.17
C ASN A 77 9.08 10.14 -12.49
N PHE A 78 8.94 10.53 -11.22
CA PHE A 78 7.77 10.21 -10.41
C PHE A 78 7.05 11.48 -9.96
N TYR A 79 5.84 11.63 -10.44
CA TYR A 79 4.98 12.77 -10.16
C TYR A 79 3.85 12.34 -9.23
N VAL A 80 3.66 13.10 -8.14
CA VAL A 80 2.61 12.81 -7.16
C VAL A 80 1.43 13.75 -7.40
N GLY A 81 0.27 13.16 -7.69
CA GLY A 81 -0.99 13.90 -7.78
C GLY A 81 -1.51 14.26 -6.39
N VAL A 82 -1.40 15.53 -6.02
CA VAL A 82 -1.79 16.04 -4.71
C VAL A 82 -3.18 16.65 -4.77
N ASN A 83 -3.92 16.58 -3.65
CA ASN A 83 -5.28 17.11 -3.49
C ASN A 83 -6.33 16.51 -4.44
N LYS A 84 -6.12 15.28 -4.93
CA LYS A 84 -7.16 14.52 -5.62
C LYS A 84 -8.19 14.06 -4.59
N LYS A 85 -9.44 14.49 -4.76
CA LYS A 85 -10.54 14.16 -3.84
C LYS A 85 -10.86 12.66 -3.92
N PHE A 86 -11.29 12.10 -2.80
CA PHE A 86 -11.87 10.77 -2.78
C PHE A 86 -13.18 10.73 -3.57
N THR A 87 -13.34 9.69 -4.36
CA THR A 87 -14.59 9.37 -5.05
C THR A 87 -15.34 8.22 -4.38
N TYR A 88 -14.73 7.54 -3.39
CA TYR A 88 -15.25 6.34 -2.74
C TYR A 88 -15.64 6.62 -1.29
N GLU A 89 -16.82 6.18 -0.87
CA GLU A 89 -17.33 6.41 0.49
C GLU A 89 -16.46 5.82 1.60
N TYR A 90 -15.80 4.70 1.37
CA TYR A 90 -14.96 4.03 2.37
C TYR A 90 -13.63 4.76 2.69
N TYR A 91 -13.30 5.83 1.95
CA TYR A 91 -12.14 6.67 2.24
C TYR A 91 -12.45 7.89 3.14
N LYS A 92 -13.69 8.06 3.62
CA LYS A 92 -14.13 9.21 4.42
C LYS A 92 -13.31 9.47 5.71
N HIS A 93 -12.55 8.49 6.16
CA HIS A 93 -11.77 8.57 7.40
C HIS A 93 -10.36 9.16 7.27
N THR A 94 -9.94 9.66 6.12
CA THR A 94 -8.61 10.28 5.95
C THR A 94 -8.54 11.71 6.47
N GLY A 95 -9.60 12.25 7.01
CA GLY A 95 -9.66 13.52 7.72
C GLY A 95 -9.78 14.75 6.85
N ASP A 96 -9.01 14.84 5.74
CA ASP A 96 -8.98 16.01 4.86
C ASP A 96 -9.71 15.80 3.51
N GLY A 97 -10.22 14.59 3.26
CA GLY A 97 -10.98 14.26 2.05
C GLY A 97 -10.13 14.08 0.77
N TYR A 98 -8.82 14.02 0.89
CA TYR A 98 -7.89 13.82 -0.23
C TYR A 98 -7.16 12.47 -0.15
N LEU A 99 -6.80 11.92 -1.30
CA LEU A 99 -5.95 10.71 -1.39
C LEU A 99 -4.54 10.98 -0.84
N ILE A 100 -3.94 12.09 -1.26
CA ILE A 100 -2.73 12.69 -0.70
C ILE A 100 -2.96 14.20 -0.62
N SER A 101 -2.94 14.74 0.61
CA SER A 101 -2.97 16.18 0.83
C SER A 101 -1.58 16.82 0.70
N GLU A 102 -1.50 18.14 0.63
CA GLU A 102 -0.21 18.86 0.66
C GLU A 102 0.62 18.52 1.91
N ARG A 103 -0.03 18.38 3.05
CA ARG A 103 0.63 17.96 4.30
C ARG A 103 1.21 16.55 4.15
N MET A 104 0.43 15.61 3.64
CA MET A 104 0.87 14.24 3.45
C MET A 104 2.01 14.13 2.44
N PHE A 105 1.93 14.89 1.35
CA PHE A 105 3.01 14.95 0.36
C PHE A 105 4.33 15.46 0.97
N LYS A 106 4.28 16.53 1.78
CA LYS A 106 5.47 17.06 2.49
C LYS A 106 6.10 16.01 3.40
N LEU A 107 5.30 15.22 4.10
CA LEU A 107 5.80 14.13 4.96
C LEU A 107 6.39 12.95 4.15
N LEU A 108 5.84 12.66 2.97
CA LEU A 108 6.34 11.59 2.09
C LEU A 108 7.60 11.98 1.32
N LEU A 109 7.75 13.25 0.96
CA LEU A 109 8.78 13.71 0.05
C LEU A 109 10.22 13.32 0.43
N PRO A 110 10.65 13.35 1.71
CA PRO A 110 11.98 12.89 2.11
C PRO A 110 12.22 11.42 1.78
N LEU A 111 11.22 10.55 2.01
CA LEU A 111 11.29 9.13 1.67
C LEU A 111 11.37 8.92 0.16
N LEU A 112 10.56 9.65 -0.61
CA LEU A 112 10.54 9.56 -2.08
C LEU A 112 11.87 9.98 -2.69
N LYS A 113 12.44 11.11 -2.25
CA LYS A 113 13.72 11.65 -2.72
C LYS A 113 14.92 10.76 -2.34
N LYS A 114 14.77 9.92 -1.33
CA LYS A 114 15.82 8.99 -0.91
C LYS A 114 16.01 7.82 -1.89
N GLN A 115 15.00 7.51 -2.72
CA GLN A 115 15.05 6.37 -3.61
C GLN A 115 15.95 6.65 -4.82
N SER A 116 17.01 5.87 -5.00
CA SER A 116 18.00 6.04 -6.07
C SER A 116 17.46 5.76 -7.48
N PHE A 117 16.35 5.03 -7.56
CA PHE A 117 15.71 4.66 -8.83
C PHE A 117 14.77 5.75 -9.40
N PHE A 118 14.59 6.87 -8.71
CA PHE A 118 13.92 8.05 -9.26
C PHE A 118 14.93 9.07 -9.78
N ASN A 119 14.75 9.52 -11.02
CA ASN A 119 15.51 10.64 -11.58
C ASN A 119 14.93 11.99 -11.08
N ILE A 120 13.61 12.14 -11.13
CA ILE A 120 12.88 13.29 -10.60
C ILE A 120 11.77 12.80 -9.69
N VAL A 121 11.56 13.49 -8.55
CA VAL A 121 10.39 13.33 -7.68
C VAL A 121 9.84 14.70 -7.34
N LYS A 122 8.61 14.97 -7.74
CA LYS A 122 7.91 16.21 -7.38
C LYS A 122 6.39 16.06 -7.43
N LYS A 123 5.67 17.08 -6.95
CA LYS A 123 4.24 17.23 -7.19
C LYS A 123 3.97 17.37 -8.69
N HIS A 124 2.91 16.71 -9.16
CA HIS A 124 2.45 16.88 -10.53
C HIS A 124 1.78 18.24 -10.70
N GLU A 125 2.15 18.96 -11.75
CA GLU A 125 1.59 20.23 -12.17
C GLU A 125 1.00 20.09 -13.58
N ASP A 126 1.82 20.18 -14.61
CA ASP A 126 1.44 20.16 -16.03
C ASP A 126 2.31 19.22 -16.89
N GLU A 127 3.11 18.35 -16.24
CA GLU A 127 3.99 17.44 -16.96
C GLU A 127 3.20 16.42 -17.77
N ASN A 128 3.71 16.11 -18.97
CA ASN A 128 3.19 15.02 -19.78
C ASN A 128 3.45 13.68 -19.09
N ILE A 129 2.40 12.94 -18.81
CA ILE A 129 2.45 11.64 -18.15
C ILE A 129 2.43 10.52 -19.18
N ASP A 130 3.39 9.61 -19.07
CA ASP A 130 3.50 8.41 -19.88
C ASP A 130 2.71 7.23 -19.30
N ILE A 131 2.77 7.08 -17.97
CA ILE A 131 2.15 5.97 -17.25
C ILE A 131 1.37 6.51 -16.05
N ASN A 132 0.05 6.51 -16.17
CA ASN A 132 -0.84 6.82 -15.07
C ASN A 132 -1.06 5.56 -14.22
N LEU A 133 -0.40 5.48 -13.07
CA LEU A 133 -0.50 4.36 -12.15
C LEU A 133 -1.85 4.29 -11.42
N ASP A 134 -2.66 5.35 -11.45
CA ASP A 134 -4.02 5.33 -10.90
C ASP A 134 -5.01 4.55 -11.75
N LEU A 135 -4.63 4.11 -12.96
CA LEU A 135 -5.49 3.39 -13.89
C LEU A 135 -6.17 2.17 -13.24
N PHE A 136 -5.52 1.50 -12.29
CA PHE A 136 -6.11 0.36 -11.59
C PHE A 136 -7.38 0.72 -10.80
N ARG A 137 -7.54 1.98 -10.35
CA ARG A 137 -8.73 2.47 -9.64
C ARG A 137 -9.88 2.80 -10.58
N GLU A 138 -9.60 2.99 -11.85
CA GLU A 138 -10.58 3.32 -12.87
C GLU A 138 -11.22 2.07 -13.49
N LEU A 139 -10.67 0.89 -13.19
CA LEU A 139 -11.20 -0.38 -13.68
C LEU A 139 -12.62 -0.64 -13.14
N PRO A 140 -13.54 -1.17 -13.96
CA PRO A 140 -14.96 -1.32 -13.62
C PRO A 140 -15.25 -2.52 -12.71
N TRP A 141 -14.29 -3.00 -11.98
CA TRP A 141 -14.37 -4.13 -11.04
C TRP A 141 -13.49 -3.90 -9.82
N ASN A 142 -13.82 -4.61 -8.73
CA ASN A 142 -13.01 -4.56 -7.52
C ASN A 142 -11.73 -5.40 -7.71
N ASN A 143 -10.59 -4.80 -7.44
CA ASN A 143 -9.32 -5.49 -7.40
C ASN A 143 -9.13 -6.11 -6.01
N THR A 144 -9.16 -7.44 -5.93
CA THR A 144 -9.02 -8.19 -4.68
C THR A 144 -7.71 -8.97 -4.58
N PHE A 145 -6.78 -8.75 -5.50
CA PHE A 145 -5.45 -9.35 -5.47
C PHE A 145 -4.44 -8.42 -4.77
N ASN A 146 -3.29 -8.96 -4.40
CA ASN A 146 -2.24 -8.24 -3.68
C ASN A 146 -1.87 -6.92 -4.37
N SER A 147 -1.83 -5.83 -3.59
CA SER A 147 -1.71 -4.45 -4.07
C SER A 147 -0.53 -4.17 -5.02
N PRO A 148 0.71 -4.67 -4.82
CA PRO A 148 1.79 -4.44 -5.76
C PRO A 148 1.51 -4.98 -7.17
N ARG A 149 0.70 -6.02 -7.29
CA ARG A 149 0.39 -6.65 -8.57
C ARG A 149 -0.52 -5.82 -9.48
N TRP A 150 -1.23 -4.83 -8.93
CA TRP A 150 -2.03 -3.93 -9.76
C TRP A 150 -1.18 -3.24 -10.83
N TYR A 151 0.03 -2.82 -10.46
CA TYR A 151 0.95 -2.13 -11.36
C TYR A 151 1.53 -3.08 -12.43
N PHE A 152 1.72 -4.36 -12.09
CA PHE A 152 2.13 -5.36 -13.07
C PHE A 152 1.05 -5.58 -14.13
N HIS A 153 -0.21 -5.63 -13.71
CA HIS A 153 -1.32 -5.86 -14.63
C HIS A 153 -1.52 -4.72 -15.63
N ILE A 154 -1.30 -3.46 -15.23
CA ILE A 154 -1.45 -2.32 -16.13
C ILE A 154 -0.23 -2.07 -17.02
N THR A 155 0.94 -2.57 -16.67
CA THR A 155 2.19 -2.35 -17.41
C THR A 155 2.70 -3.58 -18.17
N GLY A 156 2.20 -4.77 -17.84
CA GLY A 156 2.72 -6.04 -18.35
C GLY A 156 4.06 -6.46 -17.74
N GLU A 157 4.65 -5.61 -16.90
CA GLU A 157 5.93 -5.85 -16.27
C GLU A 157 5.75 -6.54 -14.91
N GLN A 158 6.57 -7.56 -14.62
CA GLN A 158 6.55 -8.27 -13.34
C GLN A 158 7.90 -8.20 -12.65
N THR A 159 7.87 -8.11 -11.31
CA THR A 159 9.08 -8.12 -10.47
C THR A 159 9.03 -9.29 -9.49
N ASP A 160 10.18 -9.65 -8.97
CA ASP A 160 10.25 -10.51 -7.79
C ASP A 160 9.89 -9.68 -6.55
N LEU A 161 8.69 -9.89 -6.04
CA LEU A 161 8.19 -9.21 -4.85
C LEU A 161 8.80 -9.75 -3.54
N SER A 162 9.63 -10.80 -3.60
CA SER A 162 10.37 -11.28 -2.42
C SER A 162 11.57 -10.40 -2.08
N GLU A 163 12.07 -9.63 -3.06
CA GLU A 163 13.20 -8.73 -2.90
C GLU A 163 12.80 -7.33 -2.38
N PRO A 164 13.69 -6.65 -1.64
CA PRO A 164 13.44 -5.29 -1.18
C PRO A 164 13.33 -4.29 -2.34
N TYR A 165 12.33 -3.41 -2.25
CA TYR A 165 12.11 -2.36 -3.23
C TYR A 165 11.99 -0.95 -2.62
N LEU A 166 12.43 -0.77 -1.36
CA LEU A 166 12.57 0.51 -0.68
C LEU A 166 13.99 0.64 -0.11
N GLU A 167 14.61 1.81 -0.28
CA GLU A 167 16.00 2.07 0.08
C GLU A 167 16.06 3.12 1.19
N VAL A 168 16.48 2.71 2.38
CA VAL A 168 16.75 3.60 3.52
C VAL A 168 17.90 3.05 4.34
N GLU A 169 18.55 3.89 5.15
CA GLU A 169 19.51 3.47 6.18
C GLU A 169 18.79 3.05 7.46
N ASN A 170 19.52 2.44 8.38
CA ASN A 170 19.03 2.19 9.74
C ASN A 170 18.86 3.51 10.50
N HIS A 171 17.89 3.54 11.43
CA HIS A 171 17.75 4.67 12.34
C HIS A 171 18.98 4.75 13.28
N PRO A 172 19.57 5.94 13.51
CA PRO A 172 20.80 6.05 14.27
C PRO A 172 20.66 5.59 15.73
N ASN A 173 19.54 5.91 16.37
CA ASN A 173 19.36 5.72 17.82
C ASN A 173 18.32 4.65 18.18
N ILE A 174 17.32 4.39 17.34
CA ILE A 174 16.24 3.43 17.60
C ILE A 174 16.58 2.11 16.91
N LYS A 175 16.89 1.09 17.69
CA LYS A 175 17.27 -0.23 17.15
C LYS A 175 16.67 -1.35 17.99
N ASN A 176 16.44 -2.47 17.35
CA ASN A 176 16.05 -3.75 17.99
C ASN A 176 14.79 -3.64 18.87
N ARG A 177 13.81 -2.81 18.46
CA ARG A 177 12.52 -2.62 19.14
C ARG A 177 11.42 -3.48 18.52
N ILE A 178 10.39 -3.79 19.28
CA ILE A 178 9.09 -4.23 18.76
C ILE A 178 8.36 -2.97 18.31
N VAL A 179 8.36 -2.69 17.01
CA VAL A 179 7.71 -1.49 16.46
C VAL A 179 6.28 -1.83 16.09
N ILE A 180 5.33 -1.08 16.62
CA ILE A 180 3.90 -1.31 16.44
C ILE A 180 3.25 -0.10 15.78
N GLN A 181 2.41 -0.35 14.78
CA GLN A 181 1.50 0.64 14.22
C GLN A 181 0.14 -0.04 13.97
N ARG A 182 -0.90 0.44 14.67
CA ARG A 182 -2.25 -0.11 14.57
C ARG A 182 -3.25 1.02 14.38
N SER A 183 -3.55 1.32 13.10
CA SER A 183 -4.53 2.37 12.79
C SER A 183 -5.95 1.91 13.12
N PHE A 184 -6.85 2.86 13.35
CA PHE A 184 -8.28 2.56 13.57
C PHE A 184 -8.92 1.92 12.33
N ARG A 185 -8.39 2.24 11.16
CA ARG A 185 -8.82 1.68 9.90
C ARG A 185 -8.30 0.24 9.72
N HIS A 186 -9.13 -0.62 9.18
CA HIS A 186 -8.78 -2.03 8.89
C HIS A 186 -8.33 -2.85 10.09
N ARG A 187 -8.78 -2.50 11.29
CA ARG A 187 -8.57 -3.33 12.48
C ARG A 187 -9.35 -4.63 12.36
N ASN A 188 -8.72 -5.70 12.76
CA ASN A 188 -9.42 -6.94 13.05
C ASN A 188 -9.99 -6.86 14.47
N ILE A 189 -11.31 -6.81 14.59
CA ILE A 189 -12.01 -6.62 15.87
C ILE A 189 -11.87 -7.82 16.83
N PHE A 190 -11.42 -8.98 16.32
CA PHE A 190 -11.19 -10.19 17.11
C PHE A 190 -9.81 -10.24 17.76
N ILE A 191 -8.97 -9.22 17.54
CA ILE A 191 -7.58 -9.18 17.97
C ILE A 191 -7.37 -8.13 19.05
N ASN A 192 -6.62 -8.53 20.10
CA ASN A 192 -6.04 -7.62 21.07
C ASN A 192 -4.53 -7.83 21.19
N TYR A 193 -3.85 -6.82 21.73
CA TYR A 193 -2.39 -6.82 21.85
C TYR A 193 -1.91 -7.05 23.30
N LYS A 194 -2.81 -7.39 24.24
CA LYS A 194 -2.56 -7.48 25.69
C LYS A 194 -1.40 -8.41 26.05
N PHE A 195 -1.20 -9.51 25.33
CA PHE A 195 -0.13 -10.46 25.60
C PHE A 195 1.28 -9.86 25.42
N LEU A 196 1.41 -8.81 24.57
CA LEU A 196 2.68 -8.13 24.33
C LEU A 196 3.20 -7.36 25.57
N LYS A 197 2.37 -7.17 26.61
CA LYS A 197 2.82 -6.61 27.90
C LYS A 197 3.94 -7.44 28.56
N ASN A 198 4.05 -8.71 28.21
CA ASN A 198 5.08 -9.62 28.70
C ASN A 198 6.42 -9.46 27.97
N TYR A 199 6.49 -8.60 26.97
CA TYR A 199 7.70 -8.32 26.18
C TYR A 199 8.10 -6.85 26.33
N GLU A 200 9.38 -6.63 26.52
CA GLU A 200 9.93 -5.29 26.70
C GLU A 200 10.20 -4.60 25.35
N ASN A 201 10.51 -3.29 25.42
CA ASN A 201 10.96 -2.51 24.28
C ASN A 201 9.93 -2.32 23.14
N SER A 202 8.63 -2.30 23.47
CA SER A 202 7.57 -1.96 22.52
C SER A 202 7.51 -0.46 22.25
N LEU A 203 7.50 -0.09 20.97
CA LEU A 203 7.48 1.28 20.49
C LEU A 203 6.35 1.48 19.48
N PHE A 204 5.49 2.45 19.72
CA PHE A 204 4.45 2.84 18.76
C PHE A 204 4.94 3.98 17.86
N VAL A 205 4.70 3.85 16.56
CA VAL A 205 4.89 4.91 15.56
C VAL A 205 3.57 5.15 14.84
N GLY A 206 3.14 6.41 14.75
CA GLY A 206 1.86 6.75 14.13
C GLY A 206 1.19 7.96 14.77
N VAL A 207 -0.12 8.04 14.71
CA VAL A 207 -0.88 9.14 15.30
C VAL A 207 -1.13 8.93 16.78
N LYS A 208 -1.16 10.03 17.53
CA LYS A 208 -1.25 10.00 19.00
C LYS A 208 -2.53 9.33 19.51
N GLU A 209 -3.65 9.55 18.85
CA GLU A 209 -4.94 8.97 19.21
C GLU A 209 -4.96 7.44 19.11
N GLU A 210 -4.29 6.88 18.10
CA GLU A 210 -4.15 5.42 17.92
C GLU A 210 -3.22 4.81 18.97
N TYR A 211 -2.16 5.53 19.35
CA TYR A 211 -1.30 5.18 20.47
C TYR A 211 -2.07 5.17 21.78
N ASP A 212 -2.81 6.25 22.11
CA ASP A 212 -3.54 6.38 23.38
C ASP A 212 -4.60 5.28 23.53
N ASP A 213 -5.17 4.82 22.44
CA ASP A 213 -6.07 3.68 22.44
C ASP A 213 -5.33 2.38 22.73
N LEU A 214 -4.23 2.10 22.03
CA LEU A 214 -3.47 0.87 22.23
C LEU A 214 -2.74 0.83 23.58
N LYS A 215 -2.35 1.98 24.14
CA LYS A 215 -1.75 2.13 25.47
C LYS A 215 -2.62 1.57 26.59
N LYS A 216 -3.94 1.56 26.42
CA LYS A 216 -4.89 0.93 27.38
C LYS A 216 -4.70 -0.59 27.46
N GLU A 217 -4.27 -1.21 26.38
CA GLU A 217 -3.95 -2.65 26.34
C GLU A 217 -2.50 -2.95 26.72
N LEU A 218 -1.58 -2.04 26.40
CA LEU A 218 -0.13 -2.15 26.59
C LEU A 218 0.42 -0.99 27.45
N PRO A 219 0.35 -1.07 28.78
CA PRO A 219 0.80 0.03 29.65
C PRO A 219 2.28 0.39 29.53
N ASN A 220 3.13 -0.54 29.11
CA ASN A 220 4.57 -0.31 28.88
C ASN A 220 4.93 0.17 27.46
N LEU A 221 3.93 0.38 26.58
CA LEU A 221 4.15 0.88 25.22
C LEU A 221 4.71 2.30 25.26
N GLU A 222 5.80 2.55 24.56
CA GLU A 222 6.37 3.90 24.36
C GLU A 222 5.83 4.52 23.09
N PHE A 223 5.76 5.84 23.04
CA PHE A 223 5.35 6.59 21.86
C PHE A 223 6.55 7.32 21.25
N TYR A 224 6.71 7.20 19.95
CA TYR A 224 7.65 8.01 19.20
C TYR A 224 6.91 8.80 18.11
N ASN A 225 7.17 10.11 18.04
CA ASN A 225 6.60 11.00 17.05
C ASN A 225 7.61 11.26 15.92
N PRO A 226 7.57 10.49 14.83
CA PRO A 226 8.53 10.66 13.73
C PRO A 226 8.25 11.97 12.97
N LYS A 227 9.31 12.60 12.48
CA LYS A 227 9.21 13.88 11.74
C LYS A 227 8.62 13.70 10.33
N ASP A 228 8.86 12.55 9.70
CA ASP A 228 8.43 12.24 8.34
C ASP A 228 8.44 10.72 8.07
N PHE A 229 8.03 10.32 6.86
CA PHE A 229 8.01 8.90 6.48
C PHE A 229 9.39 8.29 6.22
N LEU A 230 10.42 9.09 5.98
CA LEU A 230 11.79 8.57 5.91
C LEU A 230 12.24 8.07 7.30
N GLU A 231 11.99 8.85 8.34
CA GLU A 231 12.30 8.43 9.72
C GLU A 231 11.48 7.21 10.14
N ILE A 232 10.18 7.15 9.79
CA ILE A 232 9.36 5.95 10.01
C ILE A 232 10.00 4.72 9.34
N ALA A 233 10.41 4.86 8.09
CA ALA A 233 11.03 3.76 7.35
C ALA A 233 12.37 3.32 7.97
N GLN A 234 13.18 4.24 8.47
CA GLN A 234 14.42 3.95 9.18
C GLN A 234 14.17 3.20 10.51
N ILE A 235 13.14 3.62 11.26
CA ILE A 235 12.73 2.95 12.51
C ILE A 235 12.27 1.52 12.21
N ILE A 236 11.40 1.36 11.20
CA ILE A 236 10.89 0.05 10.78
C ILE A 236 12.05 -0.85 10.31
N LYS A 237 12.99 -0.33 9.53
CA LYS A 237 14.18 -1.07 9.07
C LYS A 237 15.05 -1.55 10.24
N SER A 238 15.14 -0.77 11.30
CA SER A 238 15.96 -1.04 12.48
C SER A 238 15.23 -1.86 13.55
N SER A 239 13.97 -2.19 13.35
CA SER A 239 13.18 -2.95 14.31
C SER A 239 13.62 -4.42 14.39
N LYS A 240 13.45 -5.04 15.56
CA LYS A 240 13.51 -6.51 15.72
C LYS A 240 12.33 -7.15 15.01
N ILE A 241 11.13 -6.61 15.25
CA ILE A 241 9.87 -7.06 14.65
C ILE A 241 9.01 -5.82 14.42
N PHE A 242 8.42 -5.71 13.24
CA PHE A 242 7.35 -4.75 12.97
C PHE A 242 5.98 -5.47 13.00
N ILE A 243 5.01 -4.88 13.70
CA ILE A 243 3.63 -5.38 13.74
C ILE A 243 2.70 -4.24 13.31
N GLY A 244 1.86 -4.49 12.34
CA GLY A 244 0.91 -3.47 11.89
C GLY A 244 -0.29 -4.04 11.15
N ASN A 245 -1.32 -3.20 11.02
CA ASN A 245 -2.44 -3.47 10.13
C ASN A 245 -2.27 -2.74 8.78
N GLN A 246 -3.27 -2.82 7.91
CA GLN A 246 -3.22 -2.24 6.55
C GLN A 246 -3.23 -0.69 6.57
N SER A 247 -2.13 -0.10 7.01
CA SER A 247 -1.87 1.35 6.94
C SER A 247 -0.54 1.60 6.24
N VAL A 248 -0.16 2.86 6.03
CA VAL A 248 1.07 3.23 5.29
C VAL A 248 2.36 2.61 5.85
N CYS A 249 2.43 2.32 7.14
CA CYS A 249 3.62 1.72 7.74
C CYS A 249 3.81 0.25 7.32
N TYR A 250 2.73 -0.48 7.05
CA TYR A 250 2.86 -1.86 6.58
C TYR A 250 3.45 -1.97 5.16
N PRO A 251 3.00 -1.21 4.14
CA PRO A 251 3.69 -1.11 2.85
C PRO A 251 5.18 -0.77 2.95
N ILE A 252 5.57 0.09 3.90
CA ILE A 252 6.99 0.39 4.16
C ILE A 252 7.73 -0.87 4.65
N ALA A 253 7.19 -1.56 5.66
CA ALA A 253 7.78 -2.79 6.19
C ALA A 253 7.84 -3.90 5.13
N GLU A 254 6.77 -4.04 4.32
CA GLU A 254 6.72 -4.96 3.19
C GLU A 254 7.77 -4.64 2.13
N ALA A 255 7.95 -3.37 1.80
CA ALA A 255 8.94 -2.94 0.81
C ALA A 255 10.40 -3.10 1.30
N LEU A 256 10.63 -3.01 2.61
CA LEU A 256 11.94 -3.20 3.24
C LEU A 256 12.29 -4.67 3.49
N LYS A 257 11.30 -5.58 3.48
CA LYS A 257 11.46 -7.01 3.81
C LYS A 257 12.01 -7.27 5.20
N THR A 258 11.77 -6.36 6.14
CA THR A 258 12.06 -6.58 7.56
C THR A 258 11.20 -7.71 8.14
N VAL A 259 11.51 -8.19 9.34
CA VAL A 259 10.61 -9.11 10.06
C VAL A 259 9.31 -8.36 10.34
N ARG A 260 8.24 -8.77 9.71
CA ARG A 260 6.95 -8.05 9.71
C ARG A 260 5.78 -8.98 9.88
N ILE A 261 4.85 -8.57 10.72
CA ILE A 261 3.63 -9.31 11.00
C ILE A 261 2.44 -8.43 10.67
N LEU A 262 1.57 -8.90 9.78
CA LEU A 262 0.35 -8.21 9.36
C LEU A 262 -0.84 -8.68 10.23
N GLU A 263 -1.50 -7.75 10.91
CA GLU A 263 -2.88 -7.93 11.36
C GLU A 263 -3.80 -7.89 10.12
N ALA A 264 -4.21 -9.06 9.64
CA ALA A 264 -5.02 -9.16 8.45
C ALA A 264 -6.46 -8.69 8.70
N SER A 265 -6.96 -7.84 7.81
CA SER A 265 -8.35 -7.36 7.87
C SER A 265 -9.28 -8.35 7.17
N PRO A 266 -10.41 -8.75 7.80
CA PRO A 266 -11.39 -9.63 7.19
C PRO A 266 -12.06 -9.03 5.96
N ASP A 267 -12.18 -7.71 5.92
CA ASP A 267 -12.94 -7.00 4.88
C ASP A 267 -12.10 -6.59 3.66
N TYR A 268 -10.77 -6.63 3.79
CA TYR A 268 -9.85 -6.10 2.77
C TYR A 268 -8.66 -7.03 2.51
N PRO A 269 -8.85 -8.14 1.78
CA PRO A 269 -7.79 -9.14 1.55
C PRO A 269 -6.80 -8.73 0.43
N VAL A 270 -6.51 -7.44 0.29
CA VAL A 270 -5.68 -6.88 -0.79
C VAL A 270 -4.22 -6.66 -0.39
N VAL A 271 -3.89 -6.93 0.87
CA VAL A 271 -2.52 -6.84 1.40
C VAL A 271 -2.12 -8.19 1.96
N GLN A 272 -0.99 -8.70 1.48
CA GLN A 272 -0.43 -9.99 1.88
C GLN A 272 1.08 -9.87 1.96
N PRO A 273 1.73 -10.43 3.00
CA PRO A 273 3.17 -10.49 3.07
C PRO A 273 3.75 -11.41 1.98
N ILE A 274 4.84 -10.98 1.34
CA ILE A 274 5.52 -11.79 0.31
C ILE A 274 7.00 -11.93 0.67
N GLY A 275 7.54 -13.12 0.47
CA GLY A 275 8.94 -13.42 0.71
C GLY A 275 9.27 -13.74 2.17
N LYS A 276 10.56 -13.87 2.47
CA LYS A 276 11.05 -14.20 3.81
C LYS A 276 10.69 -13.12 4.83
N ASN A 277 10.57 -13.52 6.10
CA ASN A 277 10.30 -12.63 7.24
C ASN A 277 8.94 -11.90 7.17
N GLY A 278 8.06 -12.30 6.26
CA GLY A 278 6.70 -11.78 6.16
C GLY A 278 5.69 -12.79 6.68
N TYR A 279 4.87 -12.36 7.63
CA TYR A 279 3.88 -13.19 8.31
C TYR A 279 2.58 -12.43 8.44
N ASP A 280 1.47 -13.16 8.56
CA ASP A 280 0.16 -12.57 8.84
C ASP A 280 -0.61 -13.43 9.84
N PHE A 281 -1.59 -12.81 10.47
CA PHE A 281 -2.50 -13.51 11.37
C PHE A 281 -3.91 -12.93 11.24
N TYR A 282 -4.88 -13.78 11.62
CA TYR A 282 -6.29 -13.48 11.56
C TYR A 282 -7.01 -13.74 12.88
N PHE A 283 -6.53 -14.72 13.67
CA PHE A 283 -7.10 -15.14 14.94
C PHE A 283 -6.12 -14.92 16.09
N GLN A 284 -6.64 -14.58 17.28
CA GLN A 284 -5.83 -14.30 18.45
C GLN A 284 -4.83 -15.40 18.82
N PRO A 285 -5.21 -16.71 18.92
CA PRO A 285 -4.25 -17.77 19.25
C PRO A 285 -3.14 -17.92 18.23
N HIS A 286 -3.42 -17.64 16.94
CA HIS A 286 -2.42 -17.65 15.89
C HIS A 286 -1.44 -16.47 16.06
N PHE A 287 -1.93 -15.28 16.40
CA PHE A 287 -1.08 -14.12 16.64
C PHE A 287 -0.08 -14.37 17.77
N GLU A 288 -0.57 -14.87 18.92
CA GLU A 288 0.26 -15.14 20.10
C GLU A 288 1.34 -16.18 19.81
N LYS A 289 0.95 -17.29 19.18
CA LYS A 289 1.89 -18.35 18.78
C LYS A 289 2.92 -17.83 17.78
N LEU A 290 2.47 -17.19 16.73
CA LEU A 290 3.33 -16.67 15.65
C LEU A 290 4.34 -15.66 16.19
N PHE A 291 3.88 -14.72 17.03
CA PHE A 291 4.77 -13.72 17.61
C PHE A 291 5.85 -14.38 18.48
N LYS A 292 5.46 -15.34 19.35
CA LYS A 292 6.40 -16.07 20.20
C LYS A 292 7.45 -16.79 19.36
N ASP A 293 7.01 -17.56 18.36
CA ASP A 293 7.90 -18.33 17.48
C ASP A 293 8.93 -17.44 16.73
N ILE A 294 8.57 -16.19 16.43
CA ILE A 294 9.44 -15.23 15.74
C ILE A 294 10.36 -14.51 16.74
N TYR A 295 9.84 -14.14 17.90
CA TYR A 295 10.58 -13.37 18.91
C TYR A 295 11.72 -14.16 19.55
N GLU A 296 11.54 -15.49 19.71
CA GLU A 296 12.50 -16.43 20.32
C GLU A 296 13.61 -16.90 19.35
N LYS A 297 13.49 -16.58 18.05
CA LYS A 297 14.53 -16.83 17.04
C LYS A 297 15.61 -15.75 17.04
#